data_b5288a7166456aa7892a6d5722b134ed
#
_entry.id   b5288a7166456aa7892a6d5722b134ed
#
_cell.length_a   1.000
_cell.length_b   1.000
_cell.length_c   1.000
_cell.angle_alpha   90.00
_cell.angle_beta   90.00
_cell.angle_gamma   90.00
#
_symmetry.space_group_name_H-M   'P 1'
#
loop_
_entity.id
_entity.type
_entity.pdbx_description
1 polymer ?
#
loop_
_entity_poly.entity_id
_entity_poly.type
_entity_poly.pdbx_seq_one_letter_code
_entity_poly.pdbx_strand_id
1 'polypeptide(L)'
;MKIGYIRVSTQEQSTLRQEVLMETLGVEQIYIDKVSGKNAERPQLKEMMSYVRRGDTVIVESISRFARNTKDLLDLVEQLAAKEVVFISQKEAIDTATPTGKFMLTVFGAVAELERAYILQRQREGIEIAKTQGKYKGRKPIQPDDFDAVVDQWRAGHITAVQAMKKLGISKATFYRRIKCIGPKRKSGKIPDFPDFSHCGRAASTY
;
A
#
# COMPACT_ATOMS: atom_id res chain seq x y z
N MET A 1 1.10 29.77 20.45
CA MET A 1 -0.24 29.88 19.84
C MET A 1 -0.98 28.56 20.00
N LYS A 2 -2.31 28.59 20.32
CA LYS A 2 -3.14 27.37 20.36
C LYS A 2 -3.92 27.24 19.06
N ILE A 3 -3.80 26.10 18.39
CA ILE A 3 -4.37 25.85 17.07
C ILE A 3 -5.28 24.62 17.17
N GLY A 4 -6.53 24.74 16.72
CA GLY A 4 -7.52 23.68 16.74
C GLY A 4 -7.65 23.01 15.37
N TYR A 5 -7.83 21.69 15.38
CA TYR A 5 -8.23 20.97 14.17
C TYR A 5 -9.53 20.22 14.39
N ILE A 6 -10.48 20.44 13.48
CA ILE A 6 -11.82 19.86 13.50
C ILE A 6 -12.04 19.06 12.22
N ARG A 7 -12.57 17.84 12.35
CA ARG A 7 -12.97 17.02 11.22
C ARG A 7 -14.37 16.46 11.39
N VAL A 8 -15.25 16.65 10.41
CA VAL A 8 -16.59 16.06 10.35
C VAL A 8 -16.74 15.17 9.12
N SER A 9 -17.53 14.12 9.23
CA SER A 9 -17.67 13.08 8.19
C SER A 9 -18.67 13.43 7.10
N THR A 10 -19.57 14.39 7.32
CA THR A 10 -20.57 14.87 6.34
C THR A 10 -20.69 16.37 6.38
N GLN A 11 -21.10 17.00 5.26
CA GLN A 11 -21.33 18.44 5.22
C GLN A 11 -22.46 18.91 6.15
N GLU A 12 -23.38 18.00 6.51
CA GLU A 12 -24.55 18.29 7.36
C GLU A 12 -24.27 18.10 8.86
N GLN A 13 -23.17 17.44 9.24
CA GLN A 13 -22.81 17.33 10.66
C GLN A 13 -22.36 18.69 11.21
N SER A 14 -23.05 19.15 12.26
CA SER A 14 -22.72 20.38 12.96
C SER A 14 -21.32 20.30 13.59
N THR A 15 -20.46 21.24 13.24
CA THR A 15 -19.16 21.46 13.85
C THR A 15 -19.26 22.19 15.19
N LEU A 16 -20.44 22.74 15.47
CA LEU A 16 -20.71 23.68 16.58
C LEU A 16 -20.19 23.19 17.94
N ARG A 17 -20.42 21.91 18.25
CA ARG A 17 -19.93 21.31 19.50
C ARG A 17 -18.41 21.34 19.61
N GLN A 18 -17.71 21.04 18.53
CA GLN A 18 -16.25 21.06 18.51
C GLN A 18 -15.72 22.49 18.53
N GLU A 19 -16.37 23.41 17.83
CA GLU A 19 -16.01 24.83 17.81
C GLU A 19 -16.13 25.44 19.22
N VAL A 20 -17.24 25.22 19.92
CA VAL A 20 -17.45 25.66 21.31
C VAL A 20 -16.37 25.08 22.24
N LEU A 21 -16.01 23.81 22.06
CA LEU A 21 -14.93 23.19 22.81
C LEU A 21 -13.59 23.92 22.56
N MET A 22 -13.27 24.22 21.31
CA MET A 22 -12.03 24.92 20.94
C MET A 22 -12.00 26.35 21.52
N GLU A 23 -13.12 27.07 21.49
CA GLU A 23 -13.26 28.38 22.13
C GLU A 23 -13.01 28.33 23.63
N THR A 24 -13.62 27.34 24.31
CA THR A 24 -13.44 27.13 25.76
C THR A 24 -11.98 26.85 26.13
N LEU A 25 -11.22 26.19 25.24
CA LEU A 25 -9.81 25.90 25.41
C LEU A 25 -8.88 27.07 25.06
N GLY A 26 -9.46 28.18 24.61
CA GLY A 26 -8.72 29.38 24.19
C GLY A 26 -7.90 29.15 22.93
N VAL A 27 -8.45 28.39 21.96
CA VAL A 27 -7.84 28.20 20.63
C VAL A 27 -7.96 29.48 19.84
N GLU A 28 -6.84 29.92 19.27
CA GLU A 28 -6.71 31.17 18.52
C GLU A 28 -7.04 31.02 17.03
N GLN A 29 -6.75 29.84 16.46
CA GLN A 29 -7.02 29.54 15.05
C GLN A 29 -7.55 28.13 14.90
N ILE A 30 -8.59 27.94 14.07
CA ILE A 30 -9.24 26.65 13.85
C ILE A 30 -9.17 26.28 12.36
N TYR A 31 -8.75 25.06 12.08
CA TYR A 31 -8.77 24.45 10.75
C TYR A 31 -9.86 23.38 10.68
N ILE A 32 -10.74 23.46 9.67
CA ILE A 32 -11.93 22.59 9.59
C ILE A 32 -11.94 21.84 8.26
N ASP A 33 -11.86 20.52 8.33
CA ASP A 33 -12.07 19.62 7.18
C ASP A 33 -13.47 19.00 7.24
N LYS A 34 -14.31 19.28 6.25
CA LYS A 34 -15.63 18.65 6.05
C LYS A 34 -15.52 17.58 4.97
N VAL A 35 -15.18 16.35 5.35
CA VAL A 35 -14.75 15.33 4.41
C VAL A 35 -15.43 13.99 4.64
N SER A 36 -16.15 13.49 3.63
CA SER A 36 -16.79 12.18 3.62
C SER A 36 -15.98 11.17 2.80
N GLY A 37 -15.81 9.93 3.34
CA GLY A 37 -15.23 8.80 2.60
C GLY A 37 -13.74 8.52 2.84
N LYS A 38 -13.30 7.34 2.39
CA LYS A 38 -11.95 6.80 2.64
C LYS A 38 -10.81 7.57 1.95
N ASN A 39 -11.10 8.26 0.86
CA ASN A 39 -10.10 8.92 0.00
C ASN A 39 -10.14 10.45 0.07
N ALA A 40 -10.84 10.98 1.04
CA ALA A 40 -11.01 12.42 1.13
C ALA A 40 -9.70 13.10 1.49
N GLU A 41 -9.25 14.01 0.63
CA GLU A 41 -8.14 14.90 0.92
C GLU A 41 -8.47 15.76 2.13
N ARG A 42 -7.46 16.09 2.94
CA ARG A 42 -7.58 16.95 4.11
C ARG A 42 -6.76 18.22 3.84
N PRO A 43 -7.27 19.14 3.04
CA PRO A 43 -6.52 20.35 2.69
C PRO A 43 -6.22 21.21 3.92
N GLN A 44 -7.17 21.32 4.84
CA GLN A 44 -7.02 22.11 6.06
C GLN A 44 -6.01 21.49 7.03
N LEU A 45 -5.95 20.16 7.15
CA LEU A 45 -4.90 19.49 7.91
C LEU A 45 -3.51 19.76 7.31
N LYS A 46 -3.37 19.67 5.99
CA LYS A 46 -2.10 19.94 5.31
C LYS A 46 -1.67 21.40 5.51
N GLU A 47 -2.62 22.32 5.39
CA GLU A 47 -2.37 23.75 5.61
C GLU A 47 -1.95 24.03 7.06
N MET A 48 -2.67 23.49 8.04
CA MET A 48 -2.32 23.56 9.46
C MET A 48 -0.91 23.03 9.70
N MET A 49 -0.60 21.81 9.19
CA MET A 49 0.72 21.20 9.34
C MET A 49 1.84 22.04 8.72
N SER A 50 1.57 22.82 7.68
CA SER A 50 2.53 23.76 7.10
C SER A 50 2.66 25.06 7.91
N TYR A 51 1.59 25.50 8.54
CA TYR A 51 1.49 26.74 9.28
C TYR A 51 2.17 26.69 10.65
N VAL A 52 1.98 25.57 11.39
CA VAL A 52 2.45 25.42 12.78
C VAL A 52 3.97 25.59 12.91
N ARG A 53 4.38 26.26 13.99
CA ARG A 53 5.76 26.61 14.28
C ARG A 53 6.15 26.15 15.70
N ARG A 54 7.44 26.19 15.97
CA ARG A 54 8.00 25.91 17.29
C ARG A 54 7.27 26.66 18.41
N GLY A 55 6.86 25.92 19.44
CA GLY A 55 6.17 26.46 20.60
C GLY A 55 4.65 26.57 20.46
N ASP A 56 4.11 26.22 19.29
CA ASP A 56 2.67 26.12 19.11
C ASP A 56 2.10 24.85 19.76
N THR A 57 0.78 24.86 20.00
CA THR A 57 0.06 23.70 20.54
C THR A 57 -1.12 23.38 19.61
N VAL A 58 -1.13 22.15 19.07
CA VAL A 58 -2.24 21.64 18.28
C VAL A 58 -3.22 20.88 19.18
N ILE A 59 -4.48 21.28 19.19
CA ILE A 59 -5.55 20.73 20.03
C ILE A 59 -6.60 20.08 19.15
N VAL A 60 -7.02 18.86 19.51
CA VAL A 60 -8.10 18.13 18.85
C VAL A 60 -9.09 17.58 19.87
N GLU A 61 -10.34 17.40 19.47
CA GLU A 61 -11.36 16.78 20.34
C GLU A 61 -10.99 15.32 20.64
N SER A 62 -10.60 14.56 19.61
CA SER A 62 -10.21 13.16 19.73
C SER A 62 -9.24 12.74 18.62
N ILE A 63 -8.47 11.68 18.91
CA ILE A 63 -7.55 11.07 17.95
C ILE A 63 -8.27 10.65 16.66
N SER A 64 -9.49 10.11 16.77
CA SER A 64 -10.27 9.68 15.61
C SER A 64 -10.65 10.83 14.66
N ARG A 65 -10.63 12.07 15.13
CA ARG A 65 -10.82 13.27 14.29
C ARG A 65 -9.51 13.72 13.63
N PHE A 66 -8.40 13.50 14.30
CA PHE A 66 -7.07 13.89 13.81
C PHE A 66 -6.49 12.89 12.81
N ALA A 67 -6.52 11.62 13.15
CA ALA A 67 -5.92 10.54 12.35
C ALA A 67 -6.97 9.57 11.80
N ARG A 68 -6.62 8.87 10.72
CA ARG A 68 -7.44 7.82 10.09
C ARG A 68 -7.19 6.44 10.68
N ASN A 69 -5.98 6.21 11.13
CA ASN A 69 -5.51 4.98 11.75
C ASN A 69 -4.30 5.31 12.63
N THR A 70 -3.84 4.33 13.39
CA THR A 70 -2.74 4.49 14.34
C THR A 70 -1.44 4.93 13.67
N LYS A 71 -1.14 4.41 12.46
CA LYS A 71 0.05 4.82 11.72
C LYS A 71 -0.02 6.30 11.31
N ASP A 72 -1.15 6.74 10.76
CA ASP A 72 -1.40 8.15 10.39
C ASP A 72 -1.25 9.08 11.61
N LEU A 73 -1.71 8.64 12.79
CA LEU A 73 -1.52 9.37 14.05
C LEU A 73 -0.04 9.54 14.38
N LEU A 74 0.72 8.46 14.36
CA LEU A 74 2.15 8.48 14.71
C LEU A 74 2.94 9.35 13.74
N ASP A 75 2.71 9.19 12.44
CA ASP A 75 3.36 9.97 11.38
C ASP A 75 3.07 11.49 11.55
N LEU A 76 1.83 11.86 11.89
CA LEU A 76 1.45 13.25 12.11
C LEU A 76 2.05 13.82 13.41
N VAL A 77 2.02 13.06 14.50
CA VAL A 77 2.59 13.51 15.77
C VAL A 77 4.11 13.60 15.70
N GLU A 78 4.79 12.70 14.99
CA GLU A 78 6.22 12.79 14.72
C GLU A 78 6.57 14.06 13.95
N GLN A 79 5.80 14.42 12.93
CA GLN A 79 5.99 15.67 12.20
C GLN A 79 5.80 16.91 13.09
N LEU A 80 4.82 16.90 14.01
CA LEU A 80 4.63 17.97 14.99
C LEU A 80 5.81 18.04 15.98
N ALA A 81 6.27 16.90 16.48
CA ALA A 81 7.40 16.81 17.39
C ALA A 81 8.70 17.31 16.74
N ALA A 82 8.94 17.00 15.46
CA ALA A 82 10.09 17.50 14.70
C ALA A 82 10.08 19.03 14.56
N LYS A 83 8.90 19.66 14.62
CA LYS A 83 8.72 21.12 14.65
C LYS A 83 8.68 21.71 16.07
N GLU A 84 8.88 20.89 17.09
CA GLU A 84 8.72 21.26 18.49
C GLU A 84 7.33 21.83 18.82
N VAL A 85 6.27 21.24 18.21
CA VAL A 85 4.87 21.58 18.42
C VAL A 85 4.25 20.54 19.35
N VAL A 86 3.52 20.99 20.38
CA VAL A 86 2.81 20.14 21.31
C VAL A 86 1.49 19.67 20.70
N PHE A 87 1.17 18.38 20.85
CA PHE A 87 -0.12 17.82 20.45
C PHE A 87 -0.95 17.43 21.68
N ILE A 88 -2.23 17.84 21.69
CA ILE A 88 -3.17 17.55 22.77
C ILE A 88 -4.44 16.95 22.19
N SER A 89 -4.84 15.76 22.67
CA SER A 89 -6.16 15.17 22.44
C SER A 89 -6.98 15.19 23.70
N GLN A 90 -8.12 15.86 23.65
CA GLN A 90 -8.94 16.11 24.84
C GLN A 90 -9.63 14.83 25.35
N LYS A 91 -10.26 14.07 24.46
CA LYS A 91 -11.02 12.88 24.83
C LYS A 91 -10.16 11.76 25.41
N GLU A 92 -9.01 11.55 24.84
CA GLU A 92 -8.05 10.52 25.29
C GLU A 92 -7.08 11.03 26.36
N ALA A 93 -7.17 12.32 26.73
CA ALA A 93 -6.30 12.99 27.71
C ALA A 93 -4.79 12.79 27.40
N ILE A 94 -4.44 12.86 26.12
CA ILE A 94 -3.05 12.74 25.65
C ILE A 94 -2.47 14.13 25.46
N ASP A 95 -1.34 14.37 26.10
CA ASP A 95 -0.55 15.60 25.97
C ASP A 95 0.91 15.23 25.75
N THR A 96 1.44 15.54 24.55
CA THR A 96 2.82 15.20 24.19
C THR A 96 3.89 16.05 24.91
N ALA A 97 3.50 17.09 25.62
CA ALA A 97 4.41 17.79 26.52
C ALA A 97 4.74 16.96 27.75
N THR A 98 3.86 16.04 28.17
CA THR A 98 4.02 15.23 29.35
C THR A 98 4.74 13.90 29.07
N PRO A 99 5.51 13.35 30.03
CA PRO A 99 6.11 12.01 29.90
C PRO A 99 5.04 10.92 29.66
N THR A 100 3.90 11.02 30.34
CA THR A 100 2.78 10.08 30.20
C THR A 100 2.20 10.10 28.80
N GLY A 101 1.97 11.28 28.19
CA GLY A 101 1.48 11.40 26.83
C GLY A 101 2.46 10.81 25.81
N LYS A 102 3.76 11.02 25.97
CA LYS A 102 4.81 10.39 25.14
C LYS A 102 4.79 8.87 25.27
N PHE A 103 4.67 8.36 26.49
CA PHE A 103 4.55 6.93 26.75
C PHE A 103 3.33 6.33 26.06
N MET A 104 2.17 6.98 26.16
CA MET A 104 0.94 6.53 25.49
C MET A 104 1.11 6.43 23.98
N LEU A 105 1.78 7.37 23.34
CA LEU A 105 2.10 7.29 21.89
C LEU A 105 2.99 6.10 21.56
N THR A 106 3.98 5.80 22.41
CA THR A 106 4.84 4.62 22.25
C THR A 106 4.03 3.32 22.31
N VAL A 107 3.07 3.24 23.25
CA VAL A 107 2.15 2.10 23.36
C VAL A 107 1.28 1.97 22.10
N PHE A 108 0.73 3.07 21.58
CA PHE A 108 -0.01 3.03 20.31
C PHE A 108 0.86 2.55 19.15
N GLY A 109 2.12 2.96 19.08
CA GLY A 109 3.09 2.47 18.09
C GLY A 109 3.27 0.96 18.17
N ALA A 110 3.52 0.44 19.35
CA ALA A 110 3.70 -0.99 19.57
C ALA A 110 2.43 -1.80 19.21
N VAL A 111 1.24 -1.29 19.55
CA VAL A 111 -0.03 -1.92 19.18
C VAL A 111 -0.22 -1.93 17.67
N ALA A 112 0.10 -0.84 16.96
CA ALA A 112 0.00 -0.76 15.51
C ALA A 112 0.94 -1.77 14.81
N GLU A 113 2.14 -1.94 15.30
CA GLU A 113 3.09 -2.94 14.79
C GLU A 113 2.59 -4.37 15.03
N LEU A 114 2.03 -4.64 16.21
CA LEU A 114 1.45 -5.94 16.54
C LEU A 114 0.25 -6.27 15.63
N GLU A 115 -0.66 -5.33 15.41
CA GLU A 115 -1.78 -5.51 14.49
C GLU A 115 -1.29 -5.81 13.07
N ARG A 116 -0.27 -5.10 12.60
CA ARG A 116 0.34 -5.34 11.28
C ARG A 116 0.96 -6.74 11.20
N ALA A 117 1.65 -7.18 12.24
CA ALA A 117 2.25 -8.51 12.30
C ALA A 117 1.16 -9.61 12.20
N TYR A 118 0.05 -9.47 12.94
CA TYR A 118 -1.08 -10.39 12.88
C TYR A 118 -1.77 -10.42 11.51
N ILE A 119 -1.92 -9.27 10.84
CA ILE A 119 -2.48 -9.22 9.49
C ILE A 119 -1.59 -9.97 8.50
N LEU A 120 -0.28 -9.75 8.54
CA LEU A 120 0.69 -10.43 7.67
C LEU A 120 0.73 -11.94 7.94
N GLN A 121 0.66 -12.36 9.21
CA GLN A 121 0.61 -13.78 9.57
C GLN A 121 -0.64 -14.44 9.00
N ARG A 122 -1.83 -13.88 9.23
CA ARG A 122 -3.09 -14.40 8.68
C ARG A 122 -3.08 -14.45 7.15
N GLN A 123 -2.46 -13.46 6.50
CA GLN A 123 -2.32 -13.45 5.05
C GLN A 123 -1.42 -14.60 4.57
N ARG A 124 -0.29 -14.88 5.24
CA ARG A 124 0.60 -15.99 4.90
C ARG A 124 -0.13 -17.33 5.05
N GLU A 125 -0.80 -17.54 6.18
CA GLU A 125 -1.60 -18.74 6.44
C GLU A 125 -2.69 -18.95 5.38
N GLY A 126 -3.41 -17.88 5.01
CA GLY A 126 -4.43 -17.91 3.96
C GLY A 126 -3.84 -18.25 2.58
N ILE A 127 -2.65 -17.74 2.24
CA ILE A 127 -1.94 -18.09 1.00
C ILE A 127 -1.52 -19.57 1.00
N GLU A 128 -1.02 -20.08 2.10
CA GLU A 128 -0.63 -21.50 2.22
C GLU A 128 -1.84 -22.41 2.03
N ILE A 129 -2.95 -22.13 2.71
CA ILE A 129 -4.21 -22.86 2.53
C ILE A 129 -4.70 -22.78 1.07
N ALA A 130 -4.63 -21.60 0.44
CA ALA A 130 -5.03 -21.43 -0.95
C ALA A 130 -4.11 -22.19 -1.93
N LYS A 131 -2.81 -22.32 -1.62
CA LYS A 131 -1.85 -23.14 -2.39
C LYS A 131 -2.18 -24.62 -2.27
N THR A 132 -2.43 -25.14 -1.06
CA THR A 132 -2.79 -26.54 -0.85
C THR A 132 -4.11 -26.92 -1.54
N GLN A 133 -5.07 -25.99 -1.57
CA GLN A 133 -6.35 -26.15 -2.28
C GLN A 133 -6.26 -25.92 -3.79
N GLY A 134 -5.09 -25.63 -4.34
CA GLY A 134 -4.91 -25.35 -5.77
C GLY A 134 -5.59 -24.06 -6.26
N LYS A 135 -6.08 -23.21 -5.36
CA LYS A 135 -6.75 -21.93 -5.69
C LYS A 135 -5.76 -20.83 -6.08
N TYR A 136 -4.51 -20.94 -5.61
CA TYR A 136 -3.46 -19.96 -5.89
C TYR A 136 -2.83 -20.25 -7.25
N LYS A 137 -3.36 -19.63 -8.29
CA LYS A 137 -2.95 -19.85 -9.70
C LYS A 137 -1.80 -18.94 -10.17
N GLY A 138 -1.35 -18.02 -9.34
CA GLY A 138 -0.34 -17.04 -9.72
C GLY A 138 -0.80 -16.05 -10.79
N ARG A 139 0.17 -15.42 -11.47
CA ARG A 139 -0.11 -14.52 -12.59
C ARG A 139 -0.61 -15.30 -13.79
N LYS A 140 -1.71 -14.87 -14.41
CA LYS A 140 -2.21 -15.47 -15.65
C LYS A 140 -1.11 -15.46 -16.72
N PRO A 141 -0.86 -16.59 -17.41
CA PRO A 141 0.08 -16.62 -18.52
C PRO A 141 -0.37 -15.66 -19.62
N ILE A 142 0.57 -14.91 -20.20
CA ILE A 142 0.30 -14.07 -21.38
C ILE A 142 -0.07 -15.00 -22.53
N GLN A 143 -1.26 -14.86 -23.11
CA GLN A 143 -1.72 -15.63 -24.28
C GLN A 143 -1.87 -14.67 -25.46
N PRO A 144 -0.88 -14.58 -26.37
CA PRO A 144 -1.07 -13.88 -27.63
C PRO A 144 -2.05 -14.66 -28.51
N ASP A 145 -3.00 -13.97 -29.11
CA ASP A 145 -4.10 -14.59 -29.91
C ASP A 145 -3.57 -15.41 -31.10
N ASP A 146 -2.47 -14.98 -31.73
CA ASP A 146 -1.90 -15.64 -32.93
C ASP A 146 -0.67 -16.53 -32.62
N PHE A 147 -0.49 -17.00 -31.38
CA PHE A 147 0.73 -17.68 -30.96
C PHE A 147 1.04 -18.92 -31.82
N ASP A 148 0.05 -19.78 -32.06
CA ASP A 148 0.24 -21.03 -32.79
C ASP A 148 0.56 -20.76 -34.28
N ALA A 149 -0.13 -19.82 -34.91
CA ALA A 149 0.12 -19.44 -36.31
C ALA A 149 1.52 -18.84 -36.50
N VAL A 150 1.98 -18.02 -35.58
CA VAL A 150 3.33 -17.43 -35.65
C VAL A 150 4.40 -18.48 -35.38
N VAL A 151 4.17 -19.43 -34.46
CA VAL A 151 5.09 -20.54 -34.18
C VAL A 151 5.17 -21.49 -35.39
N ASP A 152 4.07 -21.78 -36.09
CA ASP A 152 4.09 -22.60 -37.29
C ASP A 152 4.86 -21.92 -38.45
N GLN A 153 4.71 -20.59 -38.65
CA GLN A 153 5.52 -19.81 -39.57
C GLN A 153 7.03 -19.86 -39.25
N TRP A 154 7.37 -19.78 -37.94
CA TRP A 154 8.77 -19.90 -37.52
C TRP A 154 9.32 -21.31 -37.72
N ARG A 155 8.52 -22.36 -37.40
CA ARG A 155 8.94 -23.76 -37.63
C ARG A 155 9.09 -24.11 -39.12
N ALA A 156 8.30 -23.50 -39.99
CA ALA A 156 8.41 -23.63 -41.43
C ALA A 156 9.59 -22.84 -42.03
N GLY A 157 10.31 -22.05 -41.23
CA GLY A 157 11.42 -21.23 -41.67
C GLY A 157 11.08 -19.93 -42.39
N HIS A 158 9.78 -19.55 -42.42
CA HIS A 158 9.32 -18.31 -43.07
C HIS A 158 9.70 -17.05 -42.29
N ILE A 159 9.86 -17.16 -40.96
CA ILE A 159 10.26 -16.05 -40.10
C ILE A 159 11.35 -16.50 -39.12
N THR A 160 12.20 -15.57 -38.70
CA THR A 160 13.20 -15.82 -37.66
C THR A 160 12.55 -15.79 -36.26
N ALA A 161 13.20 -16.41 -35.26
CA ALA A 161 12.73 -16.39 -33.87
C ALA A 161 12.59 -14.95 -33.34
N VAL A 162 13.48 -14.03 -33.74
CA VAL A 162 13.39 -12.61 -33.35
C VAL A 162 12.16 -11.94 -33.92
N GLN A 163 11.83 -12.21 -35.17
CA GLN A 163 10.64 -11.70 -35.84
C GLN A 163 9.35 -12.27 -35.18
N ALA A 164 9.36 -13.58 -34.86
CA ALA A 164 8.25 -14.22 -34.15
C ALA A 164 8.01 -13.57 -32.76
N MET A 165 9.06 -13.37 -31.99
CA MET A 165 8.96 -12.71 -30.68
C MET A 165 8.44 -11.27 -30.79
N LYS A 166 8.89 -10.52 -31.80
CA LYS A 166 8.42 -9.14 -32.06
C LYS A 166 6.95 -9.10 -32.47
N LYS A 167 6.51 -10.01 -33.35
CA LYS A 167 5.09 -10.13 -33.74
C LYS A 167 4.18 -10.44 -32.56
N LEU A 168 4.62 -11.32 -31.65
CA LEU A 168 3.84 -11.75 -30.48
C LEU A 168 3.94 -10.79 -29.27
N GLY A 169 4.83 -9.79 -29.32
CA GLY A 169 5.05 -8.86 -28.21
C GLY A 169 5.56 -9.52 -26.92
N ILE A 170 6.29 -10.67 -27.02
CA ILE A 170 6.73 -11.44 -25.87
C ILE A 170 8.26 -11.52 -25.79
N SER A 171 8.77 -11.68 -24.55
CA SER A 171 10.22 -11.84 -24.34
C SER A 171 10.73 -13.21 -24.81
N LYS A 172 12.04 -13.29 -25.09
CA LYS A 172 12.75 -14.52 -25.46
C LYS A 172 12.47 -15.68 -24.49
N ALA A 173 12.54 -15.41 -23.17
CA ALA A 173 12.30 -16.42 -22.16
C ALA A 173 10.85 -16.96 -22.20
N THR A 174 9.87 -16.08 -22.42
CA THR A 174 8.45 -16.45 -22.53
C THR A 174 8.19 -17.26 -23.80
N PHE A 175 8.78 -16.87 -24.93
CA PHE A 175 8.65 -17.57 -26.20
C PHE A 175 9.12 -19.01 -26.11
N TYR A 176 10.38 -19.25 -25.72
CA TYR A 176 10.93 -20.61 -25.66
C TYR A 176 10.29 -21.47 -24.55
N ARG A 177 9.92 -20.90 -23.41
CA ARG A 177 9.18 -21.62 -22.36
C ARG A 177 7.84 -22.15 -22.88
N ARG A 178 7.11 -21.38 -23.69
CA ARG A 178 5.85 -21.82 -24.29
C ARG A 178 6.03 -22.87 -25.36
N ILE A 179 7.01 -22.73 -26.23
CA ILE A 179 7.32 -23.74 -27.24
C ILE A 179 7.61 -25.09 -26.58
N LYS A 180 8.34 -25.08 -25.46
CA LYS A 180 8.62 -26.31 -24.69
C LYS A 180 7.35 -26.97 -24.14
N CYS A 181 6.32 -26.18 -23.78
CA CYS A 181 5.04 -26.69 -23.31
C CYS A 181 4.17 -27.29 -24.43
N ILE A 182 4.29 -26.80 -25.66
CA ILE A 182 3.49 -27.28 -26.82
C ILE A 182 4.03 -28.60 -27.40
N GLY A 183 5.25 -29.01 -27.03
CA GLY A 183 5.89 -30.22 -27.51
C GLY A 183 6.28 -30.21 -28.99
N PRO A 184 7.18 -31.09 -29.47
CA PRO A 184 7.55 -31.18 -30.88
C PRO A 184 6.39 -31.83 -31.67
N LYS A 185 5.70 -31.09 -32.57
CA LYS A 185 4.97 -31.75 -33.66
C LYS A 185 6.00 -32.51 -34.49
N ARG A 186 5.98 -33.83 -34.42
CA ARG A 186 6.85 -34.71 -35.24
C ARG A 186 6.63 -34.40 -36.73
N LYS A 187 7.54 -33.72 -37.37
CA LYS A 187 7.80 -33.84 -38.82
C LYS A 187 9.32 -33.74 -39.04
N SER A 188 9.82 -34.68 -39.86
CA SER A 188 11.16 -34.86 -40.29
C SER A 188 11.84 -33.58 -40.82
N GLY A 189 12.92 -33.17 -40.17
CA GLY A 189 13.77 -32.05 -40.61
C GLY A 189 14.73 -31.69 -39.51
N LYS A 190 16.03 -31.64 -39.78
CA LYS A 190 17.14 -31.39 -38.88
C LYS A 190 16.79 -30.26 -37.87
N ILE A 191 16.80 -30.61 -36.61
CA ILE A 191 16.68 -29.67 -35.50
C ILE A 191 18.04 -28.95 -35.38
N PRO A 192 18.12 -27.60 -35.39
CA PRO A 192 19.32 -26.91 -34.98
C PRO A 192 19.59 -27.18 -33.50
N ASP A 193 20.84 -27.46 -33.15
CA ASP A 193 21.31 -27.71 -31.80
C ASP A 193 20.88 -26.56 -30.87
N PHE A 194 20.00 -26.86 -29.92
CA PHE A 194 19.62 -25.93 -28.87
C PHE A 194 20.65 -26.06 -27.74
N PRO A 195 21.13 -24.95 -27.19
CA PRO A 195 21.93 -25.01 -25.97
C PRO A 195 21.12 -25.67 -24.87
N ASP A 196 21.72 -26.68 -24.24
CA ASP A 196 21.13 -27.48 -23.17
C ASP A 196 20.88 -26.60 -21.92
N PHE A 197 19.60 -26.23 -21.70
CA PHE A 197 19.14 -25.61 -20.47
C PHE A 197 18.52 -26.67 -19.53
N SER A 198 19.34 -27.70 -19.21
CA SER A 198 18.95 -28.77 -18.27
C SER A 198 18.78 -28.30 -16.78
N HIS A 199 18.89 -26.97 -16.53
CA HIS A 199 18.73 -26.40 -15.20
C HIS A 199 17.52 -25.43 -15.12
N CYS A 200 16.30 -25.95 -15.30
CA CYS A 200 15.12 -25.31 -14.74
C CYS A 200 14.59 -26.21 -13.61
N GLY A 201 15.45 -26.34 -12.58
CA GLY A 201 15.19 -27.06 -11.36
C GLY A 201 13.99 -26.42 -10.63
N ARG A 202 13.12 -27.28 -10.18
CA ARG A 202 12.25 -27.00 -9.05
C ARG A 202 13.14 -26.55 -7.89
N ALA A 203 13.15 -25.28 -7.57
CA ALA A 203 13.63 -24.84 -6.27
C ALA A 203 12.59 -25.33 -5.25
N ALA A 204 12.86 -26.48 -4.64
CA ALA A 204 12.27 -26.85 -3.39
C ALA A 204 12.68 -25.77 -2.39
N SER A 205 11.71 -25.03 -1.90
CA SER A 205 11.86 -24.08 -0.81
C SER A 205 12.06 -24.88 0.46
N THR A 206 13.27 -24.91 0.95
CA THR A 206 13.58 -25.05 2.38
C THR A 206 13.95 -23.64 2.85
N TYR A 207 13.04 -22.97 3.54
CA TYR A 207 13.18 -22.12 4.74
C TYR A 207 11.82 -21.47 5.02
#